data_0e7972f05c97bb7721362e330c2d10ec
#
_entry.id   0e7972f05c97bb7721362e330c2d10ec
#
_cell.length_a   1.000
_cell.length_b   1.000
_cell.length_c   1.000
_cell.angle_alpha   90.00
_cell.angle_beta   90.00
_cell.angle_gamma   90.00
#
_symmetry.space_group_name_H-M   'P 1'
#
loop_
_entity.id
_entity.type
_entity.pdbx_description
1 polymer ?
#
loop_
_entity_poly.entity_id
_entity_poly.type
_entity_poly.pdbx_seq_one_letter_code
_entity_poly.pdbx_strand_id
1 'polypeptide(L)'
;MVEQQENENIYTAEDIEKNKVISGLAYIIFFLPLIVCPSSPFGKFHANQGLLLLITSVLGSIILSIIPFIGWILLPLFSLAIFVFVIIGLVSAINGKAQQLPVIGKYRILK
;
A
#
# COMPACT_ATOMS: atom_id res chain seq x y z
N MET A 1 12.37 1.66 11.68
CA MET A 1 12.63 2.40 12.91
C MET A 1 12.92 3.84 12.61
N VAL A 2 14.04 4.15 11.92
CA VAL A 2 14.31 5.52 11.48
C VAL A 2 13.19 6.03 10.56
N GLU A 3 12.70 5.19 9.68
CA GLU A 3 11.61 5.53 8.77
C GLU A 3 10.32 5.89 9.51
N GLN A 4 10.01 5.17 10.58
CA GLN A 4 8.82 5.49 11.38
C GLN A 4 8.98 6.82 12.10
N GLN A 5 10.17 7.13 12.58
CA GLN A 5 10.45 8.41 13.21
C GLN A 5 10.30 9.56 12.22
N GLU A 6 10.78 9.35 10.99
CA GLU A 6 10.60 10.33 9.92
C GLU A 6 9.12 10.53 9.61
N ASN A 7 8.33 9.44 9.58
CA ASN A 7 6.91 9.50 9.32
C ASN A 7 6.18 10.30 10.40
N GLU A 8 6.52 10.08 11.66
CA GLU A 8 5.92 10.83 12.77
C GLU A 8 6.20 12.32 12.67
N ASN A 9 7.38 12.70 12.17
CA ASN A 9 7.76 14.11 12.02
C ASN A 9 7.13 14.75 10.78
N ILE A 10 6.85 13.97 9.73
CA ILE A 10 6.35 14.46 8.45
C ILE A 10 4.82 14.59 8.46
N TYR A 11 4.14 13.65 9.11
CA TYR A 11 2.68 13.55 9.05
C TYR A 11 2.06 14.14 10.32
N THR A 12 1.23 15.15 10.14
CA THR A 12 0.57 15.81 11.28
C THR A 12 -0.54 14.93 11.83
N ALA A 13 -0.80 15.05 13.13
CA ALA A 13 -1.90 14.32 13.77
C ALA A 13 -3.24 14.69 13.15
N GLU A 14 -3.42 15.95 12.78
CA GLU A 14 -4.65 16.41 12.16
C GLU A 14 -4.89 15.74 10.80
N ASP A 15 -3.85 15.69 9.95
CA ASP A 15 -3.95 15.05 8.64
C ASP A 15 -4.28 13.56 8.79
N ILE A 16 -3.58 12.86 9.69
CA ILE A 16 -3.78 11.44 9.92
C ILE A 16 -5.21 11.17 10.36
N GLU A 17 -5.68 11.89 11.39
CA GLU A 17 -7.01 11.67 11.94
C GLU A 17 -8.10 11.93 10.91
N LYS A 18 -7.93 12.96 10.10
CA LYS A 18 -8.91 13.34 9.10
C LYS A 18 -8.97 12.37 7.92
N ASN A 19 -7.82 11.83 7.52
CA ASN A 19 -7.71 11.11 6.24
C ASN A 19 -7.35 9.64 6.38
N LYS A 20 -7.31 9.08 7.59
CA LYS A 20 -6.85 7.71 7.80
C LYS A 20 -7.72 6.65 7.10
N VAL A 21 -9.03 6.85 7.08
CA VAL A 21 -9.94 5.89 6.43
C VAL A 21 -9.76 5.94 4.91
N ILE A 22 -9.74 7.15 4.34
CA ILE A 22 -9.53 7.34 2.91
C ILE A 22 -8.17 6.80 2.50
N SER A 23 -7.15 7.03 3.33
CA SER A 23 -5.81 6.51 3.07
C SER A 23 -5.77 4.99 3.08
N GLY A 24 -6.52 4.37 3.98
CA GLY A 24 -6.63 2.91 4.02
C GLY A 24 -7.26 2.34 2.76
N LEU A 25 -8.23 3.04 2.20
CA LEU A 25 -8.89 2.60 0.97
C LEU A 25 -7.96 2.63 -0.23
N ALA A 26 -6.77 3.27 -0.12
CA ALA A 26 -5.77 3.27 -1.18
C ALA A 26 -5.26 1.86 -1.51
N TYR A 27 -5.38 0.92 -0.58
CA TYR A 27 -4.95 -0.46 -0.83
C TYR A 27 -5.95 -1.25 -1.68
N ILE A 28 -7.12 -0.68 -1.90
CA ILE A 28 -8.12 -1.23 -2.81
C ILE A 28 -8.18 -0.37 -4.08
N ILE A 29 -8.25 0.95 -3.91
CA ILE A 29 -8.25 1.92 -5.00
C ILE A 29 -7.13 2.93 -4.70
N PHE A 30 -5.95 2.74 -5.28
CA PHE A 30 -4.76 3.50 -4.88
C PHE A 30 -4.91 5.01 -5.12
N PHE A 31 -5.67 5.39 -6.11
CA PHE A 31 -5.81 6.81 -6.47
C PHE A 31 -6.87 7.55 -5.64
N LEU A 32 -7.65 6.85 -4.82
CA LEU A 32 -8.73 7.47 -4.06
C LEU A 32 -8.25 8.61 -3.15
N PRO A 33 -7.18 8.44 -2.34
CA PRO A 33 -6.69 9.56 -1.54
C PRO A 33 -6.21 10.73 -2.37
N LEU A 34 -5.72 10.48 -3.57
CA LEU A 34 -5.23 11.55 -4.44
C LEU A 34 -6.36 12.45 -4.95
N ILE A 35 -7.56 11.90 -5.04
CA ILE A 35 -8.75 12.64 -5.49
C ILE A 35 -9.43 13.32 -4.31
N VAL A 36 -9.61 12.59 -3.21
CA VAL A 36 -10.38 13.06 -2.06
C VAL A 36 -9.58 14.02 -1.20
N CYS A 37 -8.31 13.73 -0.98
CA CYS A 37 -7.44 14.56 -0.14
C CYS A 37 -6.08 14.77 -0.80
N PRO A 38 -6.04 15.51 -1.93
CA PRO A 38 -4.80 15.64 -2.73
C PRO A 38 -3.67 16.37 -1.99
N SER A 39 -3.97 17.16 -0.97
CA SER A 39 -2.97 17.86 -0.20
C SER A 39 -2.50 17.09 1.04
N SER A 40 -3.00 15.87 1.25
CA SER A 40 -2.65 15.07 2.41
C SER A 40 -1.36 14.28 2.17
N PRO A 41 -0.26 14.57 2.87
CA PRO A 41 0.94 13.72 2.79
C PRO A 41 0.69 12.29 3.24
N PHE A 42 -0.14 12.10 4.26
CA PHE A 42 -0.49 10.77 4.76
C PHE A 42 -1.26 9.98 3.72
N GLY A 43 -2.25 10.60 3.07
CA GLY A 43 -3.00 9.98 1.98
C GLY A 43 -2.10 9.61 0.81
N LYS A 44 -1.18 10.52 0.45
CA LYS A 44 -0.23 10.27 -0.64
C LYS A 44 0.71 9.11 -0.32
N PHE A 45 1.15 9.00 0.94
CA PHE A 45 1.99 7.88 1.36
C PHE A 45 1.28 6.55 1.11
N HIS A 46 0.04 6.41 1.57
CA HIS A 46 -0.71 5.18 1.41
C HIS A 46 -1.12 4.93 -0.05
N ALA A 47 -1.36 6.00 -0.82
CA ALA A 47 -1.61 5.85 -2.25
C ALA A 47 -0.39 5.26 -2.96
N ASN A 48 0.82 5.70 -2.58
CA ASN A 48 2.06 5.13 -3.11
C ASN A 48 2.18 3.65 -2.76
N GLN A 49 1.89 3.28 -1.52
CA GLN A 49 1.93 1.88 -1.10
C GLN A 49 0.90 1.04 -1.87
N GLY A 50 -0.30 1.57 -2.06
CA GLY A 50 -1.34 0.91 -2.84
C GLY A 50 -0.95 0.72 -4.30
N LEU A 51 -0.30 1.73 -4.89
CA LEU A 51 0.18 1.64 -6.26
C LEU A 51 1.28 0.56 -6.40
N LEU A 52 2.21 0.51 -5.45
CA LEU A 52 3.23 -0.53 -5.43
C LEU A 52 2.61 -1.91 -5.33
N LEU A 53 1.60 -2.05 -4.50
CA LEU A 53 0.90 -3.32 -4.34
C LEU A 53 0.19 -3.72 -5.63
N LEU A 54 -0.44 -2.78 -6.32
CA LEU A 54 -1.11 -3.02 -7.59
C LEU A 54 -0.11 -3.48 -8.65
N ILE A 55 1.02 -2.77 -8.78
CA ILE A 55 2.06 -3.13 -9.74
C ILE A 55 2.61 -4.52 -9.45
N THR A 56 2.91 -4.81 -8.18
CA THR A 56 3.41 -6.12 -7.77
C THR A 56 2.40 -7.22 -8.11
N SER A 57 1.12 -6.97 -7.82
CA SER A 57 0.06 -7.93 -8.07
C SER A 57 -0.07 -8.25 -9.56
N VAL A 58 -0.09 -7.21 -10.40
CA VAL A 58 -0.25 -7.38 -11.85
C VAL A 58 0.96 -8.09 -12.45
N LEU A 59 2.17 -7.60 -12.15
CA LEU A 59 3.39 -8.18 -12.70
C LEU A 59 3.59 -9.63 -12.21
N GLY A 60 3.40 -9.87 -10.93
CA GLY A 60 3.54 -11.22 -10.37
C GLY A 60 2.55 -12.18 -10.96
N SER A 61 1.30 -11.75 -11.15
CA SER A 61 0.27 -12.60 -11.73
C SER A 61 0.60 -12.96 -13.18
N ILE A 62 1.09 -11.99 -13.95
CA ILE A 62 1.47 -12.23 -15.34
C ILE A 62 2.63 -13.23 -15.41
N ILE A 63 3.66 -13.02 -14.60
CA ILE A 63 4.85 -13.89 -14.59
C ILE A 63 4.45 -15.32 -14.20
N LEU A 64 3.68 -15.46 -13.14
CA LEU A 64 3.28 -16.80 -12.67
C LEU A 64 2.36 -17.51 -13.65
N SER A 65 1.50 -16.77 -14.36
CA SER A 65 0.59 -17.39 -15.31
C SER A 65 1.31 -17.94 -16.54
N ILE A 66 2.50 -17.41 -16.86
CA ILE A 66 3.29 -17.89 -18.00
C ILE A 66 4.02 -19.18 -17.66
N ILE A 67 4.38 -19.40 -16.41
CA ILE A 67 5.09 -20.60 -15.97
C ILE A 67 4.08 -21.74 -15.78
N PRO A 68 4.12 -22.79 -16.61
CA PRO A 68 3.14 -23.88 -16.49
C PRO A 68 3.38 -24.69 -15.23
N PHE A 69 2.31 -25.25 -14.67
CA PHE A 69 2.28 -26.11 -13.48
C PHE A 69 2.75 -25.39 -12.22
N ILE A 70 4.06 -25.07 -12.08
CA ILE A 70 4.61 -24.45 -10.89
C ILE A 70 3.99 -23.07 -10.67
N GLY A 71 3.91 -22.26 -11.73
CA GLY A 71 3.30 -20.94 -11.65
C GLY A 71 1.83 -21.02 -11.28
N TRP A 72 1.11 -21.96 -11.85
CA TRP A 72 -0.32 -22.13 -11.57
C TRP A 72 -0.57 -22.58 -10.13
N ILE A 73 0.31 -23.39 -9.59
CA ILE A 73 0.23 -23.80 -8.18
C ILE A 73 0.53 -22.62 -7.26
N LEU A 74 1.48 -21.75 -7.64
CA LEU A 74 1.88 -20.61 -6.85
C LEU A 74 0.90 -19.44 -6.91
N LEU A 75 0.06 -19.35 -7.95
CA LEU A 75 -0.89 -18.25 -8.09
C LEU A 75 -1.80 -18.08 -6.88
N PRO A 76 -2.45 -19.15 -6.35
CA PRO A 76 -3.28 -18.99 -5.16
C PRO A 76 -2.49 -18.50 -3.94
N LEU A 77 -1.25 -19.01 -3.78
CA LEU A 77 -0.39 -18.56 -2.68
C LEU A 77 0.01 -17.10 -2.83
N PHE A 78 0.33 -16.69 -4.05
CA PHE A 78 0.65 -15.30 -4.36
C PHE A 78 -0.55 -14.40 -4.09
N SER A 79 -1.74 -14.81 -4.51
CA SER A 79 -2.96 -14.06 -4.26
C SER A 79 -3.23 -13.90 -2.78
N LEU A 80 -2.98 -14.95 -1.99
CA LEU A 80 -3.13 -14.89 -0.55
C LEU A 80 -2.15 -13.89 0.06
N ALA A 81 -0.90 -13.89 -0.41
CA ALA A 81 0.10 -12.93 0.07
C ALA A 81 -0.31 -11.48 -0.25
N ILE A 82 -0.82 -11.24 -1.45
CA ILE A 82 -1.31 -9.90 -1.83
C ILE A 82 -2.47 -9.49 -0.92
N PHE A 83 -3.40 -10.41 -0.66
CA PHE A 83 -4.53 -10.14 0.22
C PHE A 83 -4.06 -9.76 1.63
N VAL A 84 -3.07 -10.49 2.15
CA VAL A 84 -2.49 -10.16 3.47
C VAL A 84 -1.88 -8.76 3.45
N PHE A 85 -1.18 -8.39 2.37
CA PHE A 85 -0.59 -7.07 2.24
C PHE A 85 -1.66 -5.98 2.22
N VAL A 86 -2.79 -6.21 1.54
CA VAL A 86 -3.92 -5.29 1.55
C VAL A 86 -4.41 -5.08 2.98
N ILE A 87 -4.58 -6.16 3.73
CA ILE A 87 -5.04 -6.08 5.12
C ILE A 87 -4.02 -5.32 5.98
N ILE A 88 -2.73 -5.63 5.84
CA ILE A 88 -1.68 -4.95 6.60
C ILE A 88 -1.72 -3.44 6.32
N GLY A 89 -1.81 -3.05 5.05
CA GLY A 89 -1.86 -1.64 4.68
C GLY A 89 -3.10 -0.95 5.19
N LEU A 90 -4.26 -1.59 5.04
CA LEU A 90 -5.52 -1.04 5.49
C LEU A 90 -5.52 -0.81 6.99
N VAL A 91 -5.10 -1.82 7.77
CA VAL A 91 -5.05 -1.72 9.23
C VAL A 91 -4.05 -0.64 9.65
N SER A 92 -2.89 -0.59 9.01
CA SER A 92 -1.88 0.43 9.30
C SER A 92 -2.44 1.84 9.11
N ALA A 93 -3.12 2.07 7.98
CA ALA A 93 -3.69 3.39 7.68
C ALA A 93 -4.79 3.78 8.67
N ILE A 94 -5.70 2.85 8.97
CA ILE A 94 -6.81 3.11 9.90
C ILE A 94 -6.28 3.41 11.30
N ASN A 95 -5.16 2.78 11.68
CA ASN A 95 -4.51 3.05 12.96
C ASN A 95 -3.65 4.31 12.95
N GLY A 96 -3.66 5.03 11.85
CA GLY A 96 -2.96 6.30 11.73
C GLY A 96 -1.46 6.18 11.53
N LYS A 97 -0.99 5.04 11.03
CA LYS A 97 0.44 4.78 10.85
C LYS A 97 0.82 4.89 9.38
N ALA A 98 1.93 5.58 9.10
CA ALA A 98 2.52 5.64 7.77
C ALA A 98 3.62 4.58 7.67
N GLN A 99 3.21 3.33 7.73
CA GLN A 99 4.12 2.20 7.76
C GLN A 99 4.23 1.57 6.38
N GLN A 100 5.45 1.35 5.91
CA GLN A 100 5.69 0.75 4.60
C GLN A 100 5.29 -0.73 4.61
N LEU A 101 4.78 -1.20 3.46
CA LEU A 101 4.53 -2.61 3.27
C LEU A 101 5.86 -3.39 3.28
N PRO A 102 5.87 -4.63 3.79
CA PRO A 102 7.09 -5.43 3.76
C PRO A 102 7.62 -5.60 2.34
N VAL A 103 8.92 -5.56 2.18
CA VAL A 103 9.66 -5.80 0.94
C VAL A 103 9.44 -4.72 -0.12
N ILE A 104 8.19 -4.43 -0.50
CA ILE A 104 7.91 -3.53 -1.64
C ILE A 104 7.72 -2.08 -1.24
N GLY A 105 7.42 -1.81 0.03
CA GLY A 105 7.00 -0.47 0.47
C GLY A 105 8.10 0.58 0.49
N LYS A 106 9.36 0.18 0.29
CA LYS A 106 10.49 1.11 0.32
C LYS A 106 10.60 1.97 -0.95
N TYR A 107 9.90 1.61 -2.01
CA TYR A 107 9.96 2.35 -3.27
C TYR A 107 8.96 3.50 -3.28
N ARG A 108 9.36 4.65 -3.80
CA ARG A 108 8.51 5.82 -3.86
C ARG A 108 8.25 6.21 -5.31
N ILE A 109 7.05 5.95 -5.78
CA ILE A 109 6.63 6.29 -7.14
C ILE A 109 5.88 7.62 -7.14
N LEU A 110 4.97 7.79 -6.20
CA LEU A 110 4.21 9.05 -6.02
C LEU A 110 4.99 9.96 -5.08
N LYS A 111 5.48 11.08 -5.59
CA LYS A 111 6.27 12.03 -4.81
C LYS A 111 5.48 13.23 -4.33
#